data_60ae4586838fe53b403d2416c72320f0
#
_entry.id   60ae4586838fe53b403d2416c72320f0
#
_cell.length_a   1.000
_cell.length_b   1.000
_cell.length_c   1.000
_cell.angle_alpha   90.00
_cell.angle_beta   90.00
_cell.angle_gamma   90.00
#
_symmetry.space_group_name_H-M   'P 1'
#
loop_
_entity.id
_entity.type
_entity.pdbx_description
1 polymer ?
#
loop_
_entity_poly.entity_id
_entity_poly.type
_entity_poly.pdbx_seq_one_letter_code
_entity_poly.pdbx_strand_id
1 'polypeptide(L)'
;TTLKEVRIKHTADVFIIDVVLETVDHATVYKAYPELSDEKLMEQLKSCRDSSEHRVIGIDPGLNNFCAVTNNFGDKPFLVNGRTLKSVNNYYNKRLARLKSQAELCNNREYTRRIGRLTYKRNCMIKDSLHKISRYIADYAKDNNADIVILGHNVFQKQKINTGAANNQAIVQIPHLVFAGMLQYKLEEYGIRLVLTEESYTSMADFKAGDKIPVFSVDSTEEHVFSGRRIKRGLYKYGDGSTGNADINGAANIIRKVFPNVKGWDKGIVDTPYAVTVA
;
A
#
# COMPACT_ATOMS: atom_id res chain seq x y z
N THR A 1 27.26 13.82 8.10
CA THR A 1 26.62 13.79 6.78
C THR A 1 27.61 14.32 5.74
N THR A 2 27.98 13.51 4.78
CA THR A 2 28.97 13.86 3.74
C THR A 2 28.25 13.91 2.39
N LEU A 3 28.55 14.92 1.57
CA LEU A 3 28.06 14.98 0.21
C LEU A 3 28.74 13.87 -0.62
N LYS A 4 27.99 12.96 -1.19
CA LYS A 4 28.50 11.85 -1.98
C LYS A 4 28.46 12.15 -3.47
N GLU A 5 27.33 12.70 -3.94
CA GLU A 5 27.11 12.93 -5.36
C GLU A 5 26.04 14.01 -5.59
N VAL A 6 26.17 14.76 -6.67
CA VAL A 6 25.11 15.63 -7.19
C VAL A 6 24.75 15.15 -8.59
N ARG A 7 23.51 14.80 -8.80
CA ARG A 7 22.98 14.34 -10.09
C ARG A 7 22.08 15.40 -10.69
N ILE A 8 22.32 15.78 -11.93
CA ILE A 8 21.47 16.71 -12.67
C ILE A 8 20.72 15.92 -13.74
N LYS A 9 19.40 15.92 -13.66
CA LYS A 9 18.51 15.25 -14.62
C LYS A 9 17.66 16.28 -15.35
N HIS A 10 17.55 16.19 -16.66
CA HIS A 10 16.64 16.99 -17.45
C HIS A 10 15.34 16.22 -17.74
N THR A 11 14.20 16.79 -17.38
CA THR A 11 12.88 16.17 -17.60
C THR A 11 11.84 17.26 -17.94
N ALA A 12 11.22 17.19 -19.09
CA ALA A 12 10.13 18.06 -19.49
C ALA A 12 10.41 19.57 -19.35
N ASP A 13 11.55 20.05 -19.81
CA ASP A 13 12.05 21.42 -19.68
C ASP A 13 12.39 21.87 -18.24
N VAL A 14 12.56 20.93 -17.33
CA VAL A 14 12.95 21.19 -15.94
C VAL A 14 14.23 20.43 -15.63
N PHE A 15 15.14 21.06 -14.92
CA PHE A 15 16.32 20.40 -14.34
C PHE A 15 15.99 19.99 -12.91
N ILE A 16 16.21 18.70 -12.62
CA ILE A 16 16.09 18.15 -11.28
C ILE A 16 17.51 17.95 -10.77
N ILE A 17 17.80 18.51 -9.61
CA ILE A 17 19.09 18.34 -8.93
C ILE A 17 18.87 17.41 -7.75
N ASP A 18 19.39 16.19 -7.83
CA ASP A 18 19.43 15.24 -6.72
C ASP A 18 20.74 15.43 -5.96
N VAL A 19 20.67 15.78 -4.70
CA VAL A 19 21.83 15.84 -3.80
C VAL A 19 21.86 14.55 -3.00
N VAL A 20 22.86 13.70 -3.24
CA VAL A 20 23.05 12.44 -2.54
C VAL A 20 23.97 12.68 -1.35
N LEU A 21 23.45 12.46 -0.16
CA LEU A 21 24.17 12.59 1.08
C LEU A 21 24.41 11.21 1.69
N GLU A 22 25.59 10.99 2.22
CA GLU A 22 25.88 9.82 3.05
C GLU A 22 25.76 10.22 4.52
N THR A 23 24.87 9.55 5.24
CA THR A 23 24.71 9.72 6.69
C THR A 23 25.36 8.56 7.41
N VAL A 24 26.27 8.86 8.33
CA VAL A 24 27.15 7.85 8.96
C VAL A 24 26.40 6.93 9.94
N ASP A 25 25.19 7.28 10.40
CA ASP A 25 24.53 6.63 11.53
C ASP A 25 23.42 5.62 11.23
N HIS A 26 23.01 5.42 9.97
CA HIS A 26 22.00 4.40 9.66
C HIS A 26 22.52 2.96 9.80
N ALA A 27 23.82 2.77 9.81
CA ALA A 27 24.43 1.44 9.99
C ALA A 27 24.18 0.81 11.37
N THR A 28 23.87 1.61 12.38
CA THR A 28 23.66 1.11 13.77
C THR A 28 22.26 0.54 13.97
N VAL A 29 21.25 1.11 13.33
CA VAL A 29 19.86 0.62 13.38
C VAL A 29 19.73 -0.66 12.54
N TYR A 30 20.39 -0.72 11.37
CA TYR A 30 20.43 -1.91 10.52
C TYR A 30 21.20 -3.09 11.12
N LYS A 31 22.13 -2.86 12.03
CA LYS A 31 22.91 -3.93 12.68
C LYS A 31 22.12 -4.77 13.67
N ALA A 32 20.93 -4.36 14.08
CA ALA A 32 20.08 -5.21 14.92
C ALA A 32 19.59 -6.47 14.21
N TYR A 33 19.46 -6.44 12.82
CA TYR A 33 19.00 -7.58 12.03
C TYR A 33 19.73 -7.66 10.67
N PRO A 34 21.06 -7.83 10.62
CA PRO A 34 21.86 -7.63 9.40
C PRO A 34 21.76 -8.75 8.35
N GLU A 35 21.08 -9.88 8.60
CA GLU A 35 21.24 -11.10 7.80
C GLU A 35 19.96 -11.81 7.42
N LEU A 36 18.78 -11.23 7.67
CA LEU A 36 17.54 -11.88 7.31
C LEU A 36 17.08 -11.41 5.93
N SER A 37 17.21 -12.29 4.92
CA SER A 37 16.41 -12.16 3.70
C SER A 37 14.93 -12.11 4.08
N ASP A 38 14.10 -11.43 3.28
CA ASP A 38 12.66 -11.34 3.55
C ASP A 38 12.02 -12.72 3.75
N GLU A 39 12.55 -13.77 3.08
CA GLU A 39 12.12 -15.17 3.24
C GLU A 39 12.46 -15.73 4.62
N LYS A 40 13.68 -15.54 5.12
CA LYS A 40 14.09 -15.99 6.46
C LYS A 40 13.35 -15.26 7.55
N LEU A 41 13.09 -13.95 7.35
CA LEU A 41 12.24 -13.21 8.27
C LEU A 41 10.82 -13.75 8.29
N MET A 42 10.22 -13.99 7.11
CA MET A 42 8.87 -14.54 7.02
C MET A 42 8.79 -15.91 7.69
N GLU A 43 9.83 -16.71 7.59
CA GLU A 43 9.92 -18.00 8.27
C GLU A 43 10.06 -17.84 9.80
N GLN A 44 10.90 -16.92 10.27
CA GLN A 44 11.01 -16.59 11.69
C GLN A 44 9.72 -15.97 12.25
N LEU A 45 9.06 -15.06 11.53
CA LEU A 45 7.78 -14.48 11.94
C LEU A 45 6.68 -15.54 11.98
N LYS A 46 6.68 -16.52 11.06
CA LYS A 46 5.75 -17.66 11.09
C LYS A 46 6.03 -18.61 12.24
N SER A 47 7.29 -18.75 12.65
CA SER A 47 7.70 -19.59 13.79
C SER A 47 7.46 -18.92 15.15
N CYS A 48 7.34 -17.61 15.21
CA CYS A 48 6.89 -16.87 16.39
C CYS A 48 5.44 -17.24 16.70
N ARG A 49 5.25 -18.25 17.54
CA ARG A 49 3.94 -18.78 17.94
C ARG A 49 3.10 -17.78 18.72
N ASP A 50 3.66 -16.71 19.21
CA ASP A 50 3.01 -15.71 20.05
C ASP A 50 3.15 -14.29 19.48
N SER A 51 2.19 -13.91 18.64
CA SER A 51 2.08 -12.54 18.13
C SER A 51 1.65 -11.54 19.22
N SER A 52 1.39 -11.99 20.44
CA SER A 52 1.07 -11.12 21.57
C SER A 52 2.24 -10.23 22.01
N GLU A 53 3.44 -10.55 21.56
CA GLU A 53 4.66 -9.78 21.84
C GLU A 53 4.88 -8.62 20.87
N HIS A 54 4.28 -8.66 19.67
CA HIS A 54 4.50 -7.64 18.64
C HIS A 54 3.27 -6.77 18.39
N ARG A 55 3.51 -5.45 18.33
CA ARG A 55 2.52 -4.48 17.91
C ARG A 55 2.59 -4.32 16.39
N VAL A 56 1.58 -4.85 15.71
CA VAL A 56 1.56 -5.00 14.26
C VAL A 56 0.49 -4.13 13.62
N ILE A 57 0.85 -3.49 12.50
CA ILE A 57 -0.07 -2.73 11.66
C ILE A 57 -0.19 -3.44 10.31
N GLY A 58 -1.42 -3.64 9.83
CA GLY A 58 -1.72 -4.16 8.49
C GLY A 58 -2.26 -3.08 7.57
N ILE A 59 -1.78 -3.08 6.34
CA ILE A 59 -2.16 -2.11 5.29
C ILE A 59 -2.65 -2.87 4.05
N ASP A 60 -3.90 -2.63 3.67
CA ASP A 60 -4.51 -3.13 2.42
C ASP A 60 -4.57 -1.99 1.40
N PRO A 61 -3.75 -2.03 0.32
CA PRO A 61 -3.78 -1.01 -0.73
C PRO A 61 -5.03 -1.12 -1.59
N GLY A 62 -5.61 0.03 -1.92
CA GLY A 62 -6.82 0.09 -2.73
C GLY A 62 -6.84 1.25 -3.73
N LEU A 63 -7.98 1.44 -4.38
CA LEU A 63 -8.18 2.48 -5.40
C LEU A 63 -8.95 3.70 -4.92
N ASN A 64 -10.09 3.50 -4.25
CA ASN A 64 -10.92 4.62 -3.77
C ASN A 64 -10.50 5.05 -2.38
N ASN A 65 -10.27 4.09 -1.52
CA ASN A 65 -9.39 4.24 -0.39
C ASN A 65 -8.01 3.86 -0.88
N PHE A 66 -7.03 4.76 -0.76
CA PHE A 66 -5.66 4.48 -1.19
C PHE A 66 -5.08 3.32 -0.38
N CYS A 67 -5.40 3.26 0.90
CA CYS A 67 -5.17 2.11 1.75
C CYS A 67 -6.14 2.08 2.93
N ALA A 68 -6.42 0.88 3.42
CA ALA A 68 -7.05 0.62 4.70
C ALA A 68 -5.96 0.19 5.69
N VAL A 69 -6.01 0.75 6.91
CA VAL A 69 -5.00 0.51 7.95
C VAL A 69 -5.69 0.01 9.20
N THR A 70 -5.23 -1.13 9.70
CA THR A 70 -5.68 -1.73 10.97
C THR A 70 -4.50 -2.22 11.79
N ASN A 71 -4.74 -2.65 13.04
CA ASN A 71 -3.71 -3.04 13.98
C ASN A 71 -4.21 -4.15 14.92
N ASN A 72 -3.29 -4.80 15.66
CA ASN A 72 -3.58 -5.84 16.64
C ASN A 72 -3.60 -5.34 18.10
N PHE A 73 -3.51 -4.04 18.34
CA PHE A 73 -3.40 -3.47 19.66
C PHE A 73 -4.65 -2.66 20.10
N GLY A 74 -5.75 -2.77 19.33
CA GLY A 74 -7.06 -2.24 19.70
C GLY A 74 -7.30 -0.77 19.37
N ASP A 75 -6.40 -0.14 18.60
CA ASP A 75 -6.60 1.23 18.14
C ASP A 75 -7.57 1.29 16.97
N LYS A 76 -8.28 2.42 16.81
CA LYS A 76 -9.31 2.57 15.79
C LYS A 76 -8.71 2.53 14.39
N PRO A 77 -9.16 1.64 13.48
CA PRO A 77 -8.67 1.56 12.12
C PRO A 77 -9.07 2.80 11.30
N PHE A 78 -8.33 3.05 10.21
CA PHE A 78 -8.62 4.18 9.34
C PHE A 78 -8.45 3.85 7.86
N LEU A 79 -9.12 4.68 7.04
CA LEU A 79 -9.06 4.62 5.58
C LEU A 79 -8.40 5.89 5.04
N VAL A 80 -7.33 5.75 4.30
CA VAL A 80 -6.71 6.88 3.60
C VAL A 80 -7.44 7.13 2.29
N ASN A 81 -7.95 8.34 2.11
CA ASN A 81 -8.74 8.71 0.95
C ASN A 81 -7.90 8.76 -0.33
N GLY A 82 -8.22 7.92 -1.31
CA GLY A 82 -7.56 7.86 -2.62
C GLY A 82 -8.22 8.72 -3.71
N ARG A 83 -9.33 9.40 -3.42
CA ARG A 83 -10.11 10.15 -4.43
C ARG A 83 -9.32 11.29 -5.06
N THR A 84 -8.44 11.94 -4.31
CA THR A 84 -7.55 13.00 -4.82
C THR A 84 -6.62 12.46 -5.90
N LEU A 85 -5.94 11.33 -5.64
CA LEU A 85 -5.08 10.67 -6.62
C LEU A 85 -5.86 10.27 -7.88
N LYS A 86 -7.05 9.72 -7.70
CA LYS A 86 -7.94 9.36 -8.80
C LYS A 86 -8.38 10.57 -9.61
N SER A 87 -8.71 11.68 -8.96
CA SER A 87 -9.09 12.94 -9.62
C SER A 87 -7.94 13.51 -10.46
N VAL A 88 -6.73 13.54 -9.91
CA VAL A 88 -5.51 13.98 -10.61
C VAL A 88 -5.27 13.14 -11.86
N ASN A 89 -5.38 11.81 -11.75
CA ASN A 89 -5.21 10.89 -12.88
C ASN A 89 -6.31 11.07 -13.93
N ASN A 90 -7.57 11.22 -13.53
CA ASN A 90 -8.69 11.43 -14.45
C ASN A 90 -8.54 12.74 -15.23
N TYR A 91 -8.17 13.83 -14.56
CA TYR A 91 -7.88 15.11 -15.22
C TYR A 91 -6.72 14.96 -16.21
N TYR A 92 -5.62 14.35 -15.77
CA TYR A 92 -4.46 14.07 -16.62
C TYR A 92 -4.84 13.31 -17.88
N ASN A 93 -5.58 12.21 -17.75
CA ASN A 93 -5.96 11.37 -18.87
C ASN A 93 -6.82 12.11 -19.89
N LYS A 94 -7.84 12.84 -19.43
CA LYS A 94 -8.68 13.68 -20.32
C LYS A 94 -7.86 14.74 -21.06
N ARG A 95 -6.95 15.39 -20.35
CA ARG A 95 -6.13 16.45 -20.93
C ARG A 95 -5.07 15.91 -21.87
N LEU A 96 -4.46 14.78 -21.52
CA LEU A 96 -3.48 14.07 -22.35
C LEU A 96 -4.11 13.61 -23.67
N ALA A 97 -5.28 12.98 -23.65
CA ALA A 97 -5.98 12.55 -24.85
C ALA A 97 -6.23 13.71 -25.82
N ARG A 98 -6.71 14.86 -25.30
CA ARG A 98 -6.92 16.05 -26.11
C ARG A 98 -5.63 16.60 -26.72
N LEU A 99 -4.54 16.66 -25.93
CA LEU A 99 -3.26 17.17 -26.41
C LEU A 99 -2.62 16.24 -27.44
N LYS A 100 -2.77 14.92 -27.29
CA LYS A 100 -2.29 13.93 -28.28
C LYS A 100 -3.04 14.09 -29.59
N SER A 101 -4.38 14.16 -29.58
CA SER A 101 -5.17 14.37 -30.79
C SER A 101 -4.81 15.67 -31.51
N GLN A 102 -4.59 16.78 -30.78
CA GLN A 102 -4.14 18.04 -31.37
C GLN A 102 -2.73 17.94 -31.95
N ALA A 103 -1.80 17.24 -31.30
CA ALA A 103 -0.43 17.09 -31.76
C ALA A 103 -0.36 16.23 -33.04
N GLU A 104 -1.18 15.19 -33.11
CA GLU A 104 -1.31 14.34 -34.28
C GLU A 104 -1.88 15.10 -35.48
N LEU A 105 -3.00 15.81 -35.29
CA LEU A 105 -3.67 16.56 -36.36
C LEU A 105 -2.84 17.75 -36.88
N CYS A 106 -2.11 18.46 -36.02
CA CYS A 106 -1.39 19.67 -36.41
C CYS A 106 0.02 19.40 -36.91
N ASN A 107 0.73 18.44 -36.36
CA ASN A 107 2.17 18.26 -36.55
C ASN A 107 2.60 16.80 -36.76
N ASN A 108 1.68 15.86 -36.80
CA ASN A 108 1.96 14.42 -36.82
C ASN A 108 3.01 14.01 -35.76
N ARG A 109 2.88 14.55 -34.55
CA ARG A 109 3.81 14.32 -33.44
C ARG A 109 3.09 13.66 -32.27
N GLU A 110 3.70 12.60 -31.74
CA GLU A 110 3.20 11.92 -30.53
C GLU A 110 3.48 12.70 -29.24
N TYR A 111 4.53 13.52 -29.22
CA TYR A 111 5.00 14.23 -28.03
C TYR A 111 5.18 15.73 -28.29
N THR A 112 4.76 16.54 -27.33
CA THR A 112 4.97 17.99 -27.33
C THR A 112 5.45 18.45 -25.95
N ARG A 113 6.07 19.65 -25.85
CA ARG A 113 6.45 20.27 -24.57
C ARG A 113 5.25 20.42 -23.63
N ARG A 114 4.04 20.67 -24.16
CA ARG A 114 2.80 20.74 -23.35
C ARG A 114 2.44 19.41 -22.73
N ILE A 115 2.59 18.31 -23.44
CA ILE A 115 2.39 16.94 -22.93
C ILE A 115 3.43 16.66 -21.85
N GLY A 116 4.70 17.00 -22.07
CA GLY A 116 5.77 16.84 -21.08
C GLY A 116 5.49 17.57 -19.78
N ARG A 117 5.11 18.85 -19.85
CA ARG A 117 4.76 19.67 -18.67
C ARG A 117 3.54 19.13 -17.93
N LEU A 118 2.50 18.69 -18.65
CA LEU A 118 1.31 18.07 -18.04
C LEU A 118 1.68 16.80 -17.28
N THR A 119 2.49 15.92 -17.89
CA THR A 119 2.96 14.67 -17.30
C THR A 119 3.84 14.94 -16.06
N TYR A 120 4.77 15.87 -16.16
CA TYR A 120 5.62 16.26 -15.04
C TYR A 120 4.79 16.78 -13.85
N LYS A 121 3.86 17.72 -14.11
CA LYS A 121 2.98 18.26 -13.05
C LYS A 121 2.16 17.16 -12.37
N ARG A 122 1.58 16.26 -13.16
CA ARG A 122 0.84 15.09 -12.61
C ARG A 122 1.74 14.24 -11.73
N ASN A 123 2.95 13.92 -12.18
CA ASN A 123 3.88 13.08 -11.44
C ASN A 123 4.31 13.73 -10.11
N CYS A 124 4.55 15.06 -10.11
CA CYS A 124 4.84 15.81 -8.89
C CYS A 124 3.68 15.74 -7.89
N MET A 125 2.42 15.91 -8.35
CA MET A 125 1.24 15.85 -7.48
C MET A 125 1.05 14.45 -6.88
N ILE A 126 1.23 13.40 -7.68
CA ILE A 126 1.15 12.02 -7.18
C ILE A 126 2.25 11.77 -6.17
N LYS A 127 3.50 12.14 -6.49
CA LYS A 127 4.66 11.95 -5.61
C LYS A 127 4.46 12.67 -4.26
N ASP A 128 4.01 13.92 -4.28
CA ASP A 128 3.71 14.70 -3.07
C ASP A 128 2.66 13.99 -2.19
N SER A 129 1.56 13.54 -2.80
CA SER A 129 0.52 12.80 -2.07
C SER A 129 1.07 11.51 -1.44
N LEU A 130 1.90 10.74 -2.16
CA LEU A 130 2.51 9.52 -1.63
C LEU A 130 3.47 9.82 -0.48
N HIS A 131 4.24 10.91 -0.57
CA HIS A 131 5.10 11.34 0.53
C HIS A 131 4.32 11.69 1.80
N LYS A 132 3.21 12.41 1.64
CA LYS A 132 2.34 12.79 2.76
C LYS A 132 1.68 11.56 3.39
N ILE A 133 1.10 10.67 2.57
CA ILE A 133 0.45 9.46 3.05
C ILE A 133 1.45 8.56 3.79
N SER A 134 2.62 8.32 3.19
CA SER A 134 3.64 7.47 3.82
C SER A 134 4.20 8.08 5.10
N ARG A 135 4.29 9.42 5.21
CA ARG A 135 4.68 10.10 6.46
C ARG A 135 3.61 9.92 7.52
N TYR A 136 2.35 10.17 7.19
CA TYR A 136 1.23 9.99 8.12
C TYR A 136 1.18 8.58 8.72
N ILE A 137 1.37 7.55 7.88
CA ILE A 137 1.36 6.16 8.35
C ILE A 137 2.60 5.85 9.20
N ALA A 138 3.78 6.36 8.82
CA ALA A 138 5.00 6.15 9.61
C ALA A 138 4.92 6.83 10.97
N ASP A 139 4.39 8.06 11.03
CA ASP A 139 4.19 8.78 12.29
C ASP A 139 3.14 8.06 13.17
N TYR A 140 2.03 7.59 12.58
CA TYR A 140 1.05 6.76 13.30
C TYR A 140 1.69 5.49 13.87
N ALA A 141 2.53 4.80 13.11
CA ALA A 141 3.22 3.60 13.56
C ALA A 141 4.18 3.91 14.74
N LYS A 142 4.93 5.02 14.64
CA LYS A 142 5.82 5.50 15.69
C LYS A 142 5.04 5.84 16.97
N ASP A 143 3.98 6.65 16.85
CA ASP A 143 3.20 7.13 18.00
C ASP A 143 2.52 5.99 18.77
N ASN A 144 2.25 4.89 18.07
CA ASN A 144 1.69 3.68 18.64
C ASN A 144 2.75 2.64 19.03
N ASN A 145 4.04 2.95 18.96
CA ASN A 145 5.13 2.01 19.24
C ASN A 145 4.95 0.69 18.48
N ALA A 146 4.63 0.75 17.19
CA ALA A 146 4.52 -0.44 16.36
C ALA A 146 5.91 -1.01 16.08
N ASP A 147 6.03 -2.33 16.11
CA ASP A 147 7.27 -3.04 15.78
C ASP A 147 7.35 -3.34 14.28
N ILE A 148 6.20 -3.69 13.71
CA ILE A 148 6.10 -4.20 12.34
C ILE A 148 4.91 -3.56 11.63
N VAL A 149 5.13 -3.14 10.39
CA VAL A 149 4.09 -2.75 9.44
C VAL A 149 4.06 -3.76 8.31
N ILE A 150 2.90 -4.34 8.02
CA ILE A 150 2.70 -5.30 6.94
C ILE A 150 1.90 -4.63 5.84
N LEU A 151 2.47 -4.54 4.66
CA LEU A 151 1.83 -3.99 3.48
C LEU A 151 1.47 -5.11 2.50
N GLY A 152 0.21 -5.20 2.17
CA GLY A 152 -0.27 -6.07 1.10
C GLY A 152 0.36 -5.67 -0.24
N HIS A 153 0.79 -6.66 -1.01
CA HIS A 153 1.36 -6.45 -2.33
C HIS A 153 0.94 -7.57 -3.27
N ASN A 154 0.26 -7.21 -4.34
CA ASN A 154 -0.11 -8.19 -5.36
C ASN A 154 0.80 -8.06 -6.58
N VAL A 155 1.77 -8.97 -6.67
CA VAL A 155 2.73 -9.03 -7.79
C VAL A 155 2.04 -9.27 -9.14
N PHE A 156 0.91 -9.97 -9.13
CA PHE A 156 0.18 -10.38 -10.35
C PHE A 156 -0.95 -9.43 -10.77
N GLN A 157 -1.24 -8.39 -9.99
CA GLN A 157 -2.33 -7.45 -10.29
C GLN A 157 -2.24 -6.80 -11.68
N LYS A 158 -1.04 -6.69 -12.24
CA LYS A 158 -0.86 -6.03 -13.55
C LYS A 158 -1.14 -6.93 -14.76
N GLN A 159 -1.20 -8.26 -14.60
CA GLN A 159 -1.21 -9.17 -15.75
C GLN A 159 -2.58 -9.71 -16.15
N LYS A 160 -3.60 -9.76 -15.27
CA LYS A 160 -4.92 -10.35 -15.56
C LYS A 160 -6.11 -9.63 -14.90
N ILE A 161 -6.00 -8.34 -14.59
CA ILE A 161 -7.13 -7.62 -13.98
C ILE A 161 -8.18 -7.32 -15.06
N ASN A 162 -9.36 -7.89 -14.89
CA ASN A 162 -10.55 -7.57 -15.69
C ASN A 162 -11.64 -6.90 -14.83
N THR A 163 -11.29 -5.76 -14.22
CA THR A 163 -12.24 -4.93 -13.46
C THR A 163 -12.84 -3.79 -14.29
N GLY A 164 -12.68 -3.87 -15.62
CA GLY A 164 -13.06 -2.83 -16.57
C GLY A 164 -11.92 -1.85 -16.89
N ALA A 165 -11.86 -1.36 -18.13
CA ALA A 165 -10.76 -0.57 -18.66
C ALA A 165 -10.40 0.67 -17.81
N ALA A 166 -11.41 1.39 -17.28
CA ALA A 166 -11.21 2.58 -16.46
C ALA A 166 -10.58 2.27 -15.07
N ASN A 167 -10.98 1.16 -14.45
CA ASN A 167 -10.41 0.73 -13.17
C ASN A 167 -9.00 0.19 -13.37
N ASN A 168 -8.77 -0.60 -14.41
CA ASN A 168 -7.45 -1.14 -14.75
C ASN A 168 -6.45 0.00 -14.99
N GLN A 169 -6.86 1.04 -15.75
CA GLN A 169 -6.02 2.22 -15.97
C GLN A 169 -5.71 2.96 -14.65
N ALA A 170 -6.69 3.09 -13.76
CA ALA A 170 -6.49 3.75 -12.47
C ALA A 170 -5.52 2.97 -11.56
N ILE A 171 -5.61 1.63 -11.53
CA ILE A 171 -4.70 0.76 -10.76
C ILE A 171 -3.27 0.89 -11.27
N VAL A 172 -3.07 0.82 -12.58
CA VAL A 172 -1.73 0.90 -13.20
C VAL A 172 -1.08 2.27 -12.98
N GLN A 173 -1.87 3.33 -12.86
CA GLN A 173 -1.37 4.71 -12.72
C GLN A 173 -0.96 5.10 -11.30
N ILE A 174 -1.28 4.29 -10.29
CA ILE A 174 -0.82 4.53 -8.91
C ILE A 174 0.44 3.69 -8.67
N PRO A 175 1.60 4.34 -8.39
CA PRO A 175 2.86 3.60 -8.22
C PRO A 175 2.99 3.03 -6.80
N HIS A 176 2.29 1.94 -6.51
CA HIS A 176 2.29 1.29 -5.18
C HIS A 176 3.68 0.87 -4.71
N LEU A 177 4.57 0.43 -5.61
CA LEU A 177 5.96 0.11 -5.25
C LEU A 177 6.76 1.35 -4.83
N VAL A 178 6.50 2.51 -5.46
CA VAL A 178 7.12 3.77 -5.03
C VAL A 178 6.61 4.16 -3.64
N PHE A 179 5.32 3.96 -3.38
CA PHE A 179 4.75 4.16 -2.04
C PHE A 179 5.39 3.22 -1.01
N ALA A 180 5.54 1.93 -1.33
CA ALA A 180 6.20 0.97 -0.44
C ALA A 180 7.62 1.40 -0.09
N GLY A 181 8.43 1.81 -1.07
CA GLY A 181 9.78 2.33 -0.83
C GLY A 181 9.78 3.61 0.02
N MET A 182 8.82 4.54 -0.21
CA MET A 182 8.69 5.75 0.60
C MET A 182 8.27 5.46 2.04
N LEU A 183 7.42 4.46 2.24
CA LEU A 183 7.01 4.01 3.57
C LEU A 183 8.17 3.32 4.28
N GLN A 184 8.88 2.44 3.58
CA GLN A 184 10.01 1.69 4.11
C GLN A 184 11.04 2.59 4.76
N TYR A 185 11.66 3.51 4.02
CA TYR A 185 12.73 4.32 4.59
C TYR A 185 12.26 5.23 5.74
N LYS A 186 10.97 5.63 5.75
CA LYS A 186 10.41 6.44 6.86
C LYS A 186 10.16 5.61 8.11
N LEU A 187 9.76 4.36 7.97
CA LEU A 187 9.63 3.42 9.09
C LEU A 187 11.00 3.06 9.65
N GLU A 188 11.99 2.90 8.76
CA GLU A 188 13.38 2.66 9.15
C GLU A 188 13.97 3.78 10.01
N GLU A 189 13.58 5.06 9.76
CA GLU A 189 13.94 6.20 10.64
C GLU A 189 13.53 5.97 12.11
N TYR A 190 12.48 5.18 12.35
CA TYR A 190 11.93 4.88 13.66
C TYR A 190 12.27 3.46 14.17
N GLY A 191 13.09 2.72 13.42
CA GLY A 191 13.41 1.33 13.75
C GLY A 191 12.25 0.35 13.53
N ILE A 192 11.20 0.76 12.80
CA ILE A 192 10.02 -0.04 12.51
C ILE A 192 10.24 -0.80 11.21
N ARG A 193 9.92 -2.09 11.19
CA ARG A 193 10.12 -2.93 10.02
C ARG A 193 8.92 -2.92 9.09
N LEU A 194 9.15 -2.82 7.76
CA LEU A 194 8.14 -3.05 6.73
C LEU A 194 8.27 -4.47 6.18
N VAL A 195 7.16 -5.19 6.13
CA VAL A 195 7.04 -6.52 5.51
C VAL A 195 6.05 -6.44 4.36
N LEU A 196 6.45 -6.89 3.18
CA LEU A 196 5.55 -7.05 2.04
C LEU A 196 4.98 -8.46 2.02
N THR A 197 3.66 -8.62 1.86
CA THR A 197 3.02 -9.91 1.75
C THR A 197 2.02 -9.95 0.60
N GLU A 198 1.81 -11.11 0.01
CA GLU A 198 0.84 -11.26 -1.07
C GLU A 198 -0.61 -11.15 -0.53
N GLU A 199 -1.54 -10.68 -1.37
CA GLU A 199 -2.92 -10.30 -0.96
C GLU A 199 -3.98 -11.35 -1.32
N SER A 200 -3.61 -12.51 -1.89
CA SER A 200 -4.61 -13.48 -2.37
C SER A 200 -5.58 -13.86 -1.26
N TYR A 201 -6.85 -13.83 -1.59
CA TYR A 201 -8.00 -14.20 -0.73
C TYR A 201 -8.19 -13.35 0.54
N THR A 202 -7.36 -12.34 0.83
CA THR A 202 -7.51 -11.51 2.04
C THR A 202 -8.82 -10.74 2.08
N SER A 203 -9.35 -10.32 0.94
CA SER A 203 -10.65 -9.65 0.85
C SER A 203 -11.86 -10.60 0.96
N MET A 204 -11.64 -11.92 0.83
CA MET A 204 -12.68 -12.95 0.84
C MET A 204 -12.79 -13.66 2.18
N ALA A 205 -11.66 -13.95 2.83
CA ALA A 205 -11.60 -14.63 4.10
C ALA A 205 -12.19 -13.79 5.24
N ASP A 206 -12.86 -14.44 6.18
CA ASP A 206 -13.38 -13.84 7.40
C ASP A 206 -12.28 -13.83 8.48
N PHE A 207 -11.84 -12.64 8.86
CA PHE A 207 -10.79 -12.52 9.87
C PHE A 207 -11.29 -12.88 11.27
N LYS A 208 -12.59 -12.61 11.58
CA LYS A 208 -13.17 -12.92 12.89
C LYS A 208 -13.36 -14.42 13.09
N ALA A 209 -13.83 -15.11 12.06
CA ALA A 209 -13.98 -16.57 12.09
C ALA A 209 -12.64 -17.32 12.06
N GLY A 210 -11.55 -16.62 11.74
CA GLY A 210 -10.26 -17.27 11.65
C GLY A 210 -10.08 -18.11 10.39
N ASP A 211 -10.78 -17.82 9.30
CA ASP A 211 -10.70 -18.58 8.05
C ASP A 211 -9.25 -18.79 7.61
N LYS A 212 -8.93 -19.99 7.10
CA LYS A 212 -7.63 -20.25 6.48
C LYS A 212 -7.50 -19.42 5.22
N ILE A 213 -6.41 -18.67 5.09
CA ILE A 213 -6.13 -17.82 3.93
C ILE A 213 -5.13 -18.56 3.03
N PRO A 214 -5.58 -19.09 1.87
CA PRO A 214 -4.69 -19.81 0.97
C PRO A 214 -3.75 -18.84 0.22
N VAL A 215 -2.67 -19.40 -0.32
CA VAL A 215 -1.79 -18.73 -1.26
C VAL A 215 -2.28 -19.04 -2.67
N PHE A 216 -2.32 -18.05 -3.55
CA PHE A 216 -2.74 -18.28 -4.94
C PHE A 216 -1.71 -19.14 -5.67
N SER A 217 -2.19 -20.22 -6.29
CA SER A 217 -1.43 -21.02 -7.24
C SER A 217 -2.17 -21.08 -8.57
N VAL A 218 -1.45 -20.93 -9.68
CA VAL A 218 -2.02 -20.99 -11.03
C VAL A 218 -2.55 -22.41 -11.33
N ASP A 219 -1.95 -23.41 -10.70
CA ASP A 219 -2.24 -24.84 -10.93
C ASP A 219 -3.32 -25.39 -9.97
N SER A 220 -3.77 -24.58 -9.01
CA SER A 220 -4.82 -25.00 -8.06
C SER A 220 -6.21 -24.76 -8.62
N THR A 221 -6.98 -25.84 -8.75
CA THR A 221 -8.41 -25.81 -9.09
C THR A 221 -9.30 -25.87 -7.85
N GLU A 222 -8.75 -25.74 -6.64
CA GLU A 222 -9.49 -25.83 -5.39
C GLU A 222 -10.42 -24.62 -5.22
N GLU A 223 -11.70 -24.90 -5.01
CA GLU A 223 -12.66 -23.91 -4.56
C GLU A 223 -12.50 -23.67 -3.06
N HIS A 224 -12.28 -22.41 -2.68
CA HIS A 224 -12.15 -22.01 -1.29
C HIS A 224 -13.46 -21.45 -0.76
N VAL A 225 -13.99 -22.07 0.30
CA VAL A 225 -15.19 -21.62 0.99
C VAL A 225 -14.79 -20.82 2.22
N PHE A 226 -15.41 -19.64 2.40
CA PHE A 226 -15.14 -18.74 3.52
C PHE A 226 -16.41 -18.56 4.36
N SER A 227 -16.24 -18.32 5.66
CA SER A 227 -17.33 -18.16 6.63
C SER A 227 -18.13 -16.88 6.41
N GLY A 228 -17.47 -15.83 5.92
CA GLY A 228 -18.08 -14.54 5.62
C GLY A 228 -18.15 -14.24 4.12
N ARG A 229 -18.75 -13.10 3.78
CA ARG A 229 -18.82 -12.64 2.39
C ARG A 229 -18.96 -11.13 2.25
N ARG A 230 -18.45 -10.57 1.17
CA ARG A 230 -18.69 -9.18 0.80
C ARG A 230 -20.11 -9.02 0.28
N ILE A 231 -20.94 -8.19 0.94
CA ILE A 231 -22.34 -7.96 0.54
C ILE A 231 -22.41 -6.87 -0.55
N LYS A 232 -21.68 -5.77 -0.31
CA LYS A 232 -21.56 -4.65 -1.25
C LYS A 232 -20.22 -3.95 -1.05
N ARG A 233 -19.96 -2.95 -1.88
CA ARG A 233 -18.72 -2.16 -1.76
C ARG A 233 -18.59 -1.58 -0.34
N GLY A 234 -17.45 -1.82 0.31
CA GLY A 234 -17.15 -1.33 1.65
C GLY A 234 -17.85 -2.07 2.78
N LEU A 235 -18.72 -3.07 2.49
CA LEU A 235 -19.47 -3.81 3.52
C LEU A 235 -19.21 -5.31 3.40
N TYR A 236 -18.73 -5.89 4.49
CA TYR A 236 -18.52 -7.32 4.66
C TYR A 236 -19.46 -7.88 5.73
N LYS A 237 -20.03 -9.05 5.49
CA LYS A 237 -20.82 -9.81 6.46
C LYS A 237 -19.98 -10.97 6.95
N TYR A 238 -19.76 -11.01 8.26
CA TYR A 238 -19.01 -12.06 8.93
C TYR A 238 -19.86 -13.32 9.12
N GLY A 239 -19.21 -14.44 9.41
CA GLY A 239 -19.86 -15.72 9.68
C GLY A 239 -20.76 -15.70 10.92
N ASP A 240 -20.46 -14.85 11.90
CA ASP A 240 -21.29 -14.61 13.09
C ASP A 240 -22.55 -13.77 12.81
N GLY A 241 -22.76 -13.34 11.56
CA GLY A 241 -23.87 -12.50 11.13
C GLY A 241 -23.65 -10.99 11.30
N SER A 242 -22.60 -10.56 12.01
CA SER A 242 -22.24 -9.15 12.14
C SER A 242 -21.75 -8.56 10.81
N THR A 243 -21.69 -7.25 10.73
CA THR A 243 -21.20 -6.55 9.53
C THR A 243 -20.09 -5.58 9.89
N GLY A 244 -19.11 -5.41 8.98
CA GLY A 244 -18.02 -4.47 9.15
C GLY A 244 -17.49 -3.94 7.82
N ASN A 245 -16.45 -3.14 7.89
CA ASN A 245 -15.82 -2.58 6.69
C ASN A 245 -15.00 -3.64 5.95
N ALA A 246 -15.29 -3.84 4.66
CA ALA A 246 -14.65 -4.86 3.84
C ALA A 246 -13.14 -4.61 3.61
N ASP A 247 -12.71 -3.35 3.55
CA ASP A 247 -11.31 -3.01 3.32
C ASP A 247 -10.51 -3.22 4.63
N ILE A 248 -11.13 -3.02 5.79
CA ILE A 248 -10.53 -3.35 7.10
C ILE A 248 -10.44 -4.87 7.30
N ASN A 249 -11.44 -5.64 6.85
CA ASN A 249 -11.34 -7.10 6.84
C ASN A 249 -10.13 -7.56 6.01
N GLY A 250 -9.89 -6.96 4.84
CA GLY A 250 -8.72 -7.23 4.02
C GLY A 250 -7.41 -6.93 4.76
N ALA A 251 -7.30 -5.74 5.36
CA ALA A 251 -6.12 -5.33 6.11
C ALA A 251 -5.84 -6.22 7.34
N ALA A 252 -6.89 -6.69 8.03
CA ALA A 252 -6.77 -7.64 9.13
C ALA A 252 -6.25 -9.01 8.64
N ASN A 253 -6.74 -9.48 7.51
CA ASN A 253 -6.27 -10.73 6.91
C ASN A 253 -4.83 -10.62 6.38
N ILE A 254 -4.36 -9.44 5.97
CA ILE A 254 -2.96 -9.20 5.64
C ILE A 254 -2.07 -9.42 6.87
N ILE A 255 -2.47 -8.96 8.06
CA ILE A 255 -1.76 -9.31 9.30
C ILE A 255 -1.76 -10.82 9.52
N ARG A 256 -2.90 -11.49 9.35
CA ARG A 256 -3.02 -12.94 9.57
C ARG A 256 -2.21 -13.79 8.59
N LYS A 257 -1.92 -13.29 7.39
CA LYS A 257 -1.02 -14.00 6.47
C LYS A 257 0.40 -14.12 7.00
N VAL A 258 0.86 -13.12 7.74
CA VAL A 258 2.20 -13.12 8.35
C VAL A 258 2.14 -13.75 9.75
N PHE A 259 1.11 -13.41 10.53
CA PHE A 259 0.88 -13.90 11.88
C PHE A 259 -0.46 -14.66 11.96
N PRO A 260 -0.51 -15.95 11.61
CA PRO A 260 -1.76 -16.72 11.57
C PRO A 260 -2.51 -16.77 12.90
N ASN A 261 -1.77 -16.74 14.02
CA ASN A 261 -2.32 -16.85 15.38
C ASN A 261 -2.32 -15.49 16.11
N VAL A 262 -2.53 -14.42 15.39
CA VAL A 262 -2.54 -13.07 15.95
C VAL A 262 -3.55 -12.97 17.09
N LYS A 263 -3.09 -12.60 18.27
CA LYS A 263 -3.92 -12.23 19.41
C LYS A 263 -4.10 -10.71 19.46
N GLY A 264 -5.07 -10.24 20.22
CA GLY A 264 -5.34 -8.80 20.37
C GLY A 264 -6.62 -8.32 19.68
N TRP A 265 -7.21 -9.18 18.85
CA TRP A 265 -8.50 -8.93 18.24
C TRP A 265 -9.67 -8.96 19.22
N ASP A 266 -9.45 -9.58 20.40
CA ASP A 266 -10.46 -9.74 21.49
C ASP A 266 -10.85 -8.42 22.16
N LYS A 267 -10.06 -7.37 21.98
CA LYS A 267 -10.30 -6.02 22.53
C LYS A 267 -11.29 -5.18 21.70
N GLY A 268 -11.99 -5.84 20.74
CA GLY A 268 -12.97 -5.20 19.90
C GLY A 268 -12.30 -4.40 18.78
N ILE A 269 -12.03 -5.07 17.65
CA ILE A 269 -11.72 -4.34 16.42
C ILE A 269 -12.91 -3.49 16.11
N VAL A 270 -12.70 -2.21 16.07
CA VAL A 270 -13.70 -1.25 15.64
C VAL A 270 -13.86 -1.45 14.13
N ASP A 271 -14.90 -2.18 13.73
CA ASP A 271 -15.22 -2.42 12.30
C ASP A 271 -15.64 -1.13 11.56
N THR A 272 -15.63 -0.01 12.25
CA THR A 272 -15.99 1.31 11.72
C THR A 272 -14.77 2.22 11.66
N PRO A 273 -14.04 2.20 10.53
CA PRO A 273 -12.88 3.07 10.37
C PRO A 273 -13.28 4.53 10.24
N TYR A 274 -12.39 5.44 10.64
CA TYR A 274 -12.49 6.83 10.25
C TYR A 274 -11.76 7.09 8.92
N ALA A 275 -12.19 8.13 8.21
CA ALA A 275 -11.55 8.52 6.95
C ALA A 275 -10.50 9.61 7.20
N VAL A 276 -9.33 9.42 6.61
CA VAL A 276 -8.23 10.38 6.63
C VAL A 276 -8.03 10.94 5.23
N THR A 277 -8.02 12.26 5.13
CA THR A 277 -7.58 12.95 3.92
C THR A 277 -6.27 13.64 4.22
N VAL A 278 -5.20 13.15 3.62
CA VAL A 278 -3.87 13.75 3.76
C VAL A 278 -3.74 14.80 2.65
N ALA A 279 -3.78 16.07 3.04
CA ALA A 279 -3.75 17.22 2.12
C ALA A 279 -2.32 17.60 1.70
#